data_b80d7a23bc9a29c22681ac6adbd4563a
#
_entry.id   b80d7a23bc9a29c22681ac6adbd4563a
#
_cell.length_a   1.000
_cell.length_b   1.000
_cell.length_c   1.000
_cell.angle_alpha   90.00
_cell.angle_beta   90.00
_cell.angle_gamma   90.00
#
_symmetry.space_group_name_H-M   'P 1'
#
loop_
_entity.id
_entity.type
_entity.pdbx_description
1 polymer ?
#
loop_
_entity_poly.entity_id
_entity_poly.type
_entity_poly.pdbx_seq_one_letter_code
_entity_poly.pdbx_strand_id
1 'polypeptide(L)'
;MSDRTNAGYTIINAVTIGKGEIVLGERTTANKEKQYVTWECNNDSYYYGHYTENKFDALKDFGQRVADKAEMYRSFDKDRQRHNRERDER
;
A
#
# COMPACT_ATOMS: atom_id res chain seq x y z
N MET A 1 0.45 4.74 23.08
CA MET A 1 -0.09 4.22 21.86
C MET A 1 0.66 3.04 21.38
N SER A 2 -0.02 2.02 20.98
CA SER A 2 0.67 0.86 20.50
C SER A 2 0.93 0.98 19.02
N ASP A 3 2.02 0.40 18.58
CA ASP A 3 2.35 0.38 17.18
C ASP A 3 1.43 -0.59 16.47
N ARG A 4 1.15 -0.30 15.24
CA ARG A 4 0.42 -1.22 14.40
C ARG A 4 1.38 -2.29 13.92
N THR A 5 1.04 -3.54 14.13
CA THR A 5 1.92 -4.64 13.77
C THR A 5 1.16 -5.72 13.00
N ASN A 6 1.88 -6.50 12.23
CA ASN A 6 1.33 -7.68 11.57
C ASN A 6 2.46 -8.66 11.31
N ALA A 7 2.27 -9.92 11.68
CA ALA A 7 3.24 -10.99 11.45
C ALA A 7 4.63 -10.65 11.96
N GLY A 8 4.70 -9.94 13.08
CA GLY A 8 5.98 -9.58 13.68
C GLY A 8 6.63 -8.34 13.10
N TYR A 9 6.00 -7.70 12.14
CA TYR A 9 6.53 -6.46 11.55
C TYR A 9 5.76 -5.28 12.10
N THR A 10 6.47 -4.18 12.33
CA THR A 10 5.86 -2.91 12.70
C THR A 10 5.53 -2.16 11.43
N ILE A 11 4.30 -1.70 11.30
CA ILE A 11 3.91 -0.92 10.12
C ILE A 11 4.47 0.47 10.27
N ILE A 12 5.37 0.84 9.37
CA ILE A 12 6.05 2.13 9.44
C ILE A 12 5.52 3.12 8.43
N ASN A 13 4.71 2.65 7.50
CA ASN A 13 4.13 3.55 6.50
C ASN A 13 2.85 2.92 5.97
N ALA A 14 1.87 3.74 5.69
CA ALA A 14 0.59 3.25 5.16
C ALA A 14 -0.06 4.35 4.36
N VAL A 15 -0.58 3.99 3.20
CA VAL A 15 -1.30 4.94 2.35
C VAL A 15 -2.66 4.34 2.04
N THR A 16 -3.70 5.05 2.39
CA THR A 16 -5.07 4.63 2.10
C THR A 16 -5.42 5.00 0.67
N ILE A 17 -5.88 4.04 -0.08
CA ILE A 17 -6.27 4.26 -1.47
C ILE A 17 -7.58 3.53 -1.70
N GLY A 18 -8.63 4.29 -1.98
CA GLY A 18 -9.95 3.70 -2.17
C GLY A 18 -10.39 3.00 -0.89
N LYS A 19 -10.72 1.74 -0.99
CA LYS A 19 -11.20 0.98 0.15
C LYS A 19 -10.12 0.22 0.88
N GLY A 20 -8.89 0.34 0.45
CA GLY A 20 -7.81 -0.41 1.06
C GLY A 20 -6.61 0.45 1.34
N GLU A 21 -5.53 -0.22 1.68
CA GLU A 21 -4.27 0.45 1.98
C GLU A 21 -3.12 -0.31 1.37
N ILE A 22 -2.03 0.40 1.12
CA ILE A 22 -0.73 -0.22 0.89
C ILE A 22 0.11 0.11 2.11
N VAL A 23 0.72 -0.90 2.70
CA VAL A 23 1.49 -0.71 3.95
C VAL A 23 2.91 -1.22 3.77
N LEU A 24 3.81 -0.64 4.54
CA LEU A 24 5.21 -1.04 4.59
C LEU A 24 5.53 -1.39 6.03
N GLY A 25 6.05 -2.60 6.23
CA GLY A 25 6.42 -3.07 7.55
C GLY A 25 7.92 -3.25 7.68
N GLU A 26 8.40 -3.17 8.90
CA GLU A 26 9.81 -3.32 9.20
C GLU A 26 9.95 -4.17 10.45
N ARG A 27 10.95 -5.02 10.48
CA ARG A 27 11.29 -5.72 11.71
C ARG A 27 12.80 -5.87 11.80
N THR A 28 13.27 -6.08 13.03
CA THR A 28 14.68 -6.32 13.28
C THR A 28 14.81 -7.76 13.75
N THR A 29 15.69 -8.52 13.12
CA THR A 29 15.89 -9.93 13.48
C THR A 29 16.77 -10.03 14.73
N ALA A 30 16.90 -11.24 15.25
CA ALA A 30 17.76 -11.50 16.40
C ALA A 30 19.21 -11.10 16.13
N ASN A 31 19.64 -11.15 14.88
CA ASN A 31 21.00 -10.75 14.50
C ASN A 31 21.10 -9.26 14.21
N LYS A 32 20.06 -8.52 14.56
CA LYS A 32 19.99 -7.07 14.37
C LYS A 32 19.97 -6.64 12.91
N GLU A 33 19.55 -7.54 12.05
CA GLU A 33 19.36 -7.22 10.64
C GLU A 33 17.96 -6.74 10.43
N LYS A 34 17.78 -5.85 9.48
CA LYS A 34 16.46 -5.32 9.18
C LYS A 34 15.82 -6.11 8.05
N GLN A 35 14.53 -6.31 8.17
CA GLN A 35 13.73 -6.93 7.12
C GLN A 35 12.50 -6.09 6.88
N TYR A 36 12.04 -6.10 5.66
CA TYR A 36 10.93 -5.24 5.24
C TYR A 36 9.92 -6.04 4.45
N VAL A 37 8.69 -5.55 4.47
CA VAL A 37 7.61 -6.19 3.71
C VAL A 37 6.64 -5.12 3.28
N THR A 38 6.05 -5.29 2.10
CA THR A 38 4.90 -4.49 1.71
C THR A 38 3.71 -5.41 1.56
N TRP A 39 2.55 -4.93 1.96
CA TRP A 39 1.29 -5.68 1.84
C TRP A 39 0.21 -4.78 1.29
N GLU A 40 -0.79 -5.41 0.69
CA GLU A 40 -2.08 -4.76 0.49
C GLU A 40 -2.93 -5.10 1.71
N CYS A 41 -3.64 -4.12 2.23
CA CYS A 41 -4.46 -4.32 3.42
C CYS A 41 -5.89 -3.94 3.10
N ASN A 42 -6.83 -4.77 3.52
CA ASN A 42 -8.25 -4.50 3.33
C ASN A 42 -9.00 -5.17 4.48
N ASN A 43 -9.81 -4.40 5.19
CA ASN A 43 -10.61 -4.92 6.32
C ASN A 43 -9.74 -5.63 7.34
N ASP A 44 -8.59 -5.04 7.64
CA ASP A 44 -7.64 -5.56 8.64
C ASP A 44 -6.97 -6.86 8.24
N SER A 45 -7.10 -7.24 7.00
CA SER A 45 -6.38 -8.40 6.48
C SER A 45 -5.28 -7.93 5.56
N TYR A 46 -4.17 -8.67 5.57
CA TYR A 46 -2.98 -8.31 4.83
C TYR A 46 -2.73 -9.35 3.75
N TYR A 47 -2.49 -8.90 2.53
CA TYR A 47 -2.38 -9.77 1.37
C TYR A 47 -1.15 -9.46 0.54
N TYR A 48 -0.70 -10.46 -0.20
CA TYR A 48 0.32 -10.29 -1.25
C TYR A 48 1.60 -9.66 -0.73
N GLY A 49 2.17 -10.28 0.29
CA GLY A 49 3.40 -9.78 0.88
C GLY A 49 4.60 -9.89 -0.04
N HIS A 50 5.35 -8.80 -0.17
CA HIS A 50 6.64 -8.80 -0.85
C HIS A 50 7.72 -8.51 0.19
N TYR A 51 8.60 -9.46 0.40
CA TYR A 51 9.58 -9.40 1.48
C TYR A 51 10.97 -9.13 0.93
N THR A 52 11.73 -8.28 1.59
CA THR A 52 13.09 -7.96 1.18
C THR A 52 13.89 -7.51 2.39
N GLU A 53 15.21 -7.60 2.29
CA GLU A 53 16.10 -7.11 3.32
C GLU A 53 16.63 -5.72 3.01
N ASN A 54 16.33 -5.21 1.82
CA ASN A 54 16.83 -3.92 1.40
C ASN A 54 15.73 -2.87 1.53
N LYS A 55 16.00 -1.87 2.36
CA LYS A 55 14.99 -0.84 2.62
C LYS A 55 14.58 -0.10 1.35
N PHE A 56 15.53 0.17 0.49
CA PHE A 56 15.21 0.94 -0.72
C PHE A 56 14.42 0.11 -1.72
N ASP A 57 14.68 -1.20 -1.78
CA ASP A 57 13.85 -2.08 -2.59
C ASP A 57 12.42 -2.11 -2.05
N ALA A 58 12.28 -2.13 -0.73
CA ALA A 58 10.96 -2.11 -0.10
C ALA A 58 10.23 -0.81 -0.40
N LEU A 59 10.94 0.30 -0.32
CA LEU A 59 10.34 1.60 -0.59
C LEU A 59 9.93 1.72 -2.04
N LYS A 60 10.75 1.19 -2.94
CA LYS A 60 10.42 1.20 -4.36
C LYS A 60 9.17 0.37 -4.61
N ASP A 61 9.11 -0.81 -4.01
CA ASP A 61 7.94 -1.67 -4.16
C ASP A 61 6.70 -1.02 -3.58
N PHE A 62 6.85 -0.40 -2.41
CA PHE A 62 5.76 0.31 -1.77
C PHE A 62 5.23 1.42 -2.68
N GLY A 63 6.13 2.24 -3.20
CA GLY A 63 5.73 3.32 -4.11
C GLY A 63 5.07 2.81 -5.36
N GLN A 64 5.59 1.72 -5.93
CA GLN A 64 5.01 1.14 -7.13
C GLN A 64 3.60 0.62 -6.86
N ARG A 65 3.40 -0.05 -5.73
CA ARG A 65 2.08 -0.55 -5.36
C ARG A 65 1.09 0.58 -5.15
N VAL A 66 1.56 1.66 -4.51
CA VAL A 66 0.71 2.84 -4.31
C VAL A 66 0.31 3.42 -5.67
N ALA A 67 1.28 3.56 -6.57
CA ALA A 67 1.02 4.12 -7.88
C ALA A 67 0.05 3.23 -8.67
N ASP A 68 0.26 1.92 -8.62
CA ASP A 68 -0.59 1.00 -9.36
C ASP A 68 -2.02 1.01 -8.83
N LYS A 69 -2.17 1.03 -7.52
CA LYS A 69 -3.49 1.05 -6.92
C LYS A 69 -4.20 2.37 -7.19
N ALA A 70 -3.46 3.45 -7.12
CA ALA A 70 -4.01 4.76 -7.42
C ALA A 70 -4.47 4.84 -8.87
N GLU A 71 -3.69 4.25 -9.77
CA GLU A 71 -4.06 4.25 -11.18
C GLU A 71 -5.33 3.44 -11.41
N MET A 72 -5.47 2.32 -10.70
CA MET A 72 -6.66 1.50 -10.81
C MET A 72 -7.91 2.29 -10.40
N TYR A 73 -7.84 2.96 -9.25
CA TYR A 73 -8.98 3.74 -8.80
C TYR A 73 -9.21 4.97 -9.66
N ARG A 74 -8.13 5.56 -10.15
CA ARG A 74 -8.23 6.68 -11.07
C ARG A 74 -8.98 6.29 -12.34
N SER A 75 -8.74 5.09 -12.83
CA SER A 75 -9.44 4.60 -14.02
C SER A 75 -10.92 4.45 -13.77
N PHE A 76 -11.31 3.91 -12.61
CA PHE A 76 -12.72 3.81 -12.26
C PHE A 76 -13.35 5.18 -12.15
N ASP A 77 -12.66 6.09 -11.51
CA ASP A 77 -13.15 7.42 -11.29
C ASP A 77 -13.26 8.18 -12.61
N LYS A 78 -12.32 7.97 -13.49
CA LYS A 78 -12.32 8.59 -14.78
C LYS A 78 -13.52 8.15 -15.64
N ASP A 79 -13.83 6.88 -15.59
CA ASP A 79 -14.99 6.37 -16.30
C ASP A 79 -16.27 7.00 -15.76
N ARG A 80 -16.35 7.13 -14.44
CA ARG A 80 -17.51 7.73 -13.82
C ARG A 80 -17.61 9.20 -14.17
N GLN A 81 -16.48 9.90 -14.15
CA GLN A 81 -16.45 11.30 -14.47
C GLN A 81 -16.75 11.57 -15.93
N ARG A 82 -16.31 10.69 -16.79
CA ARG A 82 -16.58 10.83 -18.20
C ARG A 82 -18.07 10.79 -18.45
N HIS A 83 -18.73 9.88 -17.77
CA HIS A 83 -20.16 9.73 -17.89
C HIS A 83 -20.87 11.00 -17.42
N ASN A 84 -20.45 11.54 -16.32
CA ASN A 84 -21.02 12.78 -15.81
C ASN A 84 -20.68 13.96 -16.68
N ARG A 85 -19.49 13.98 -17.21
CA ARG A 85 -19.05 15.11 -18.02
C ARG A 85 -19.84 15.25 -19.28
N GLU A 86 -20.27 14.16 -19.85
CA GLU A 86 -21.08 14.22 -21.02
C GLU A 86 -22.36 14.98 -20.78
N ARG A 87 -22.87 14.92 -19.58
CA ARG A 87 -24.06 15.66 -19.26
C ARG A 87 -23.77 17.11 -18.99
N ASP A 88 -22.65 17.37 -18.37
CA ASP A 88 -22.33 18.71 -17.96
C ASP A 88 -21.74 19.54 -19.05
N GLU A 89 -21.23 18.92 -20.04
CA GLU A 89 -20.55 19.67 -20.98
C GLU A 89 -21.37 20.49 -21.71
N ARG A 90 -21.19 21.42 -21.61
CA ARG A 90 -21.88 22.25 -22.18
C ARG A 90 -21.62 22.90 -23.00
#